data_7d1555db69543eebdf7b19ab4c3ce8c3
#
_entry.id   7d1555db69543eebdf7b19ab4c3ce8c3
#
_cell.length_a   1.000
_cell.length_b   1.000
_cell.length_c   1.000
_cell.angle_alpha   90.00
_cell.angle_beta   90.00
_cell.angle_gamma   90.00
#
_symmetry.space_group_name_H-M   'P 1'
#
loop_
_entity.id
_entity.type
_entity.pdbx_description
1 polymer ?
#
loop_
_entity_poly.entity_id
_entity_poly.type
_entity_poly.pdbx_seq_one_letter_code
_entity_poly.pdbx_strand_id
1 'polypeptide(L)'
;MSLQKKLGFGVLTGFLVAGPSLAQSFGVGATIGVVNDVSERFHVEDFRPRDLNAWVDYEVREKVIVRATLGTLRMKGVNAGQVVTPPSGSSSVTLPDLKNHVDYGTLGISYEFAEGGYTSGIFAGFGGYKIVPDAVDAAIANYRDPHETAFGLHGGVDGGVQLVSRLTLMIRLTYHNIRSSSGRSLLTANAGLMYRF
;
A
#
# COMPACT_ATOMS: atom_id res chain seq x y z
N MET A 1 -10.32 18.15 -19.21
CA MET A 1 -10.16 18.01 -17.73
C MET A 1 -11.08 16.90 -17.28
N SER A 2 -10.51 15.73 -16.97
CA SER A 2 -11.31 14.49 -16.82
C SER A 2 -12.05 14.42 -15.49
N LEU A 3 -13.21 13.81 -15.50
CA LEU A 3 -14.13 13.60 -14.37
C LEU A 3 -13.47 12.89 -13.18
N GLN A 4 -12.39 12.15 -13.42
CA GLN A 4 -11.66 11.40 -12.40
C GLN A 4 -10.92 12.27 -11.36
N LYS A 5 -10.58 13.54 -11.70
CA LYS A 5 -9.94 14.46 -10.73
C LYS A 5 -10.92 15.02 -9.70
N LYS A 6 -12.23 14.97 -9.98
CA LYS A 6 -13.26 15.52 -9.08
C LYS A 6 -13.73 14.54 -8.00
N LEU A 7 -13.63 13.23 -8.26
CA LEU A 7 -14.07 12.21 -7.29
C LEU A 7 -13.13 12.04 -6.08
N GLY A 8 -11.81 12.23 -6.27
CA GLY A 8 -10.84 12.09 -5.19
C GLY A 8 -10.94 13.17 -4.11
N PHE A 9 -11.39 14.38 -4.48
CA PHE A 9 -11.50 15.49 -3.53
C PHE A 9 -12.81 15.49 -2.72
N GLY A 10 -13.87 14.88 -3.27
CA GLY A 10 -15.19 14.85 -2.62
C GLY A 10 -15.28 13.86 -1.46
N VAL A 11 -14.52 12.78 -1.49
CA VAL A 11 -14.54 11.77 -0.43
C VAL A 11 -13.77 12.27 0.81
N LEU A 12 -12.69 13.02 0.61
CA LEU A 12 -11.91 13.58 1.74
C LEU A 12 -12.68 14.68 2.49
N THR A 13 -13.48 15.48 1.76
CA THR A 13 -14.25 16.59 2.36
C THR A 13 -15.48 16.09 3.12
N GLY A 14 -16.07 14.96 2.72
CA GLY A 14 -17.24 14.39 3.39
C GLY A 14 -16.94 13.85 4.80
N PHE A 15 -15.72 13.40 5.05
CA PHE A 15 -15.29 12.93 6.39
C PHE A 15 -15.00 14.07 7.38
N LEU A 16 -14.73 15.28 6.90
CA LEU A 16 -14.40 16.43 7.73
C LEU A 16 -15.64 17.17 8.28
N VAL A 17 -16.84 16.90 7.76
CA VAL A 17 -18.06 17.64 8.11
C VAL A 17 -18.98 16.91 9.09
N ALA A 18 -18.75 15.61 9.34
CA ALA A 18 -19.43 14.90 10.43
C ALA A 18 -18.84 15.35 11.78
N GLY A 19 -19.38 16.42 12.35
CA GLY A 19 -18.96 16.97 13.62
C GLY A 19 -19.00 15.92 14.73
N PRO A 20 -18.02 15.92 15.65
CA PRO A 20 -17.89 14.92 16.69
C PRO A 20 -18.94 15.19 17.78
N SER A 21 -19.99 14.39 17.79
CA SER A 21 -20.95 14.40 18.90
C SER A 21 -20.89 13.17 19.79
N LEU A 22 -19.73 12.50 19.85
CA LEU A 22 -19.38 11.47 20.84
C LEU A 22 -17.86 11.33 20.75
N ALA A 23 -17.18 11.04 21.85
CA ALA A 23 -15.72 11.00 22.00
C ALA A 23 -15.01 10.02 21.01
N GLN A 24 -15.12 10.31 19.72
CA GLN A 24 -14.53 9.54 18.64
C GLN A 24 -13.17 10.11 18.35
N SER A 25 -12.12 9.31 18.47
CA SER A 25 -10.77 9.73 18.16
C SER A 25 -10.52 9.64 16.64
N PHE A 26 -9.85 10.65 16.14
CA PHE A 26 -9.38 10.73 14.78
C PHE A 26 -7.86 10.68 14.76
N GLY A 27 -7.27 9.91 13.88
CA GLY A 27 -5.83 9.79 13.75
C GLY A 27 -5.37 9.94 12.32
N VAL A 28 -4.15 10.42 12.15
CA VAL A 28 -3.45 10.42 10.87
C VAL A 28 -2.05 9.84 11.08
N GLY A 29 -1.56 9.11 10.11
CA GLY A 29 -0.23 8.55 10.21
C GLY A 29 0.43 8.37 8.86
N ALA A 30 1.74 8.20 8.90
CA ALA A 30 2.54 7.86 7.74
C ALA A 30 3.67 6.91 8.13
N THR A 31 3.97 5.97 7.25
CA THR A 31 5.10 5.04 7.42
C THR A 31 5.90 4.90 6.14
N ILE A 32 7.16 4.52 6.35
CA ILE A 32 8.09 4.12 5.30
C ILE A 32 8.65 2.75 5.63
N GLY A 33 8.87 1.92 4.63
CA GLY A 33 9.32 0.56 4.90
C GLY A 33 9.85 -0.19 3.70
N VAL A 34 9.96 -1.50 3.89
CA VAL A 34 10.50 -2.44 2.91
C VAL A 34 9.39 -3.35 2.40
N VAL A 35 9.54 -3.79 1.16
CA VAL A 35 8.61 -4.69 0.47
C VAL A 35 9.33 -5.98 0.12
N ASN A 36 8.68 -7.11 0.37
CA ASN A 36 9.11 -8.42 -0.09
C ASN A 36 7.98 -9.11 -0.87
N ASP A 37 8.30 -9.71 -2.01
CA ASP A 37 7.38 -10.57 -2.74
C ASP A 37 7.43 -11.98 -2.12
N VAL A 38 6.29 -12.45 -1.61
CA VAL A 38 6.19 -13.74 -0.89
C VAL A 38 6.34 -14.93 -1.85
N SER A 39 6.11 -14.70 -3.16
CA SER A 39 6.29 -15.73 -4.19
C SER A 39 7.76 -16.01 -4.52
N GLU A 40 8.66 -15.08 -4.21
CA GLU A 40 10.09 -15.22 -4.37
C GLU A 40 10.74 -15.60 -3.02
N ARG A 41 11.81 -16.42 -3.06
CA ARG A 41 12.58 -16.74 -1.83
C ARG A 41 13.07 -15.44 -1.20
N PHE A 42 12.98 -15.36 0.13
CA PHE A 42 13.42 -14.23 0.92
C PHE A 42 14.88 -13.85 0.57
N HIS A 43 15.07 -12.83 -0.23
CA HIS A 43 16.36 -12.20 -0.48
C HIS A 43 16.36 -10.83 0.19
N VAL A 44 17.06 -10.74 1.31
CA VAL A 44 17.27 -9.48 2.08
C VAL A 44 18.38 -8.65 1.42
N GLU A 45 18.39 -8.51 0.10
CA GLU A 45 19.54 -7.88 -0.56
C GLU A 45 19.48 -6.35 -0.68
N ASP A 46 18.33 -5.70 -0.39
CA ASP A 46 18.24 -4.25 -0.51
C ASP A 46 17.32 -3.64 0.56
N PHE A 47 17.91 -3.15 1.64
CA PHE A 47 17.24 -2.32 2.65
C PHE A 47 16.88 -0.91 2.14
N ARG A 48 16.54 -0.76 0.88
CA ARG A 48 16.05 0.53 0.39
C ARG A 48 14.57 0.67 0.72
N PRO A 49 14.14 1.85 1.20
CA PRO A 49 12.72 2.12 1.40
C PRO A 49 11.96 1.92 0.09
N ARG A 50 11.00 1.00 0.09
CA ARG A 50 10.22 0.63 -1.09
C ARG A 50 8.73 0.75 -0.90
N ASP A 51 8.27 1.00 0.33
CA ASP A 51 6.88 1.29 0.66
C ASP A 51 6.80 2.63 1.38
N LEU A 52 5.94 3.49 0.90
CA LEU A 52 5.55 4.74 1.53
C LEU A 52 4.03 4.77 1.59
N ASN A 53 3.47 4.92 2.77
CA ASN A 53 2.04 5.05 2.90
C ASN A 53 1.64 6.06 3.99
N ALA A 54 0.43 6.60 3.81
CA ALA A 54 -0.24 7.44 4.77
C ALA A 54 -1.67 6.95 4.97
N TRP A 55 -2.20 7.12 6.18
CA TRP A 55 -3.55 6.69 6.49
C TRP A 55 -4.26 7.67 7.39
N VAL A 56 -5.57 7.49 7.39
CA VAL A 56 -6.50 8.18 8.29
C VAL A 56 -7.26 7.11 9.05
N ASP A 57 -7.31 7.27 10.36
CA ASP A 57 -8.05 6.44 11.29
C ASP A 57 -9.25 7.19 11.84
N TYR A 58 -10.39 6.50 11.91
CA TYR A 58 -11.59 6.97 12.55
C TYR A 58 -12.13 5.90 13.49
N GLU A 59 -12.13 6.17 14.78
CA GLU A 59 -12.65 5.25 15.78
C GLU A 59 -14.18 5.30 15.77
N VAL A 60 -14.80 4.22 15.26
CA VAL A 60 -16.26 4.09 15.20
C VAL A 60 -16.86 3.54 16.48
N ARG A 61 -16.08 2.82 17.25
CA ARG A 61 -16.41 2.24 18.53
C ARG A 61 -15.11 2.01 19.29
N GLU A 62 -15.17 1.92 20.63
CA GLU A 62 -14.02 1.56 21.45
C GLU A 62 -13.23 0.40 20.84
N LYS A 63 -11.94 0.62 20.56
CA LYS A 63 -11.01 -0.34 19.93
C LYS A 63 -11.29 -0.70 18.48
N VAL A 64 -12.37 -0.22 17.88
CA VAL A 64 -12.72 -0.52 16.48
C VAL A 64 -12.51 0.74 15.63
N ILE A 65 -11.58 0.64 14.69
CA ILE A 65 -11.14 1.75 13.87
C ILE A 65 -11.42 1.42 12.41
N VAL A 66 -12.02 2.35 11.68
CA VAL A 66 -12.05 2.34 10.21
C VAL A 66 -10.82 3.09 9.73
N ARG A 67 -10.05 2.46 8.85
CA ARG A 67 -8.80 2.97 8.30
C ARG A 67 -8.87 3.11 6.79
N ALA A 68 -8.56 4.30 6.29
CA ALA A 68 -8.30 4.52 4.87
C ALA A 68 -6.81 4.76 4.67
N THR A 69 -6.18 4.01 3.76
CA THR A 69 -4.74 4.08 3.48
C THR A 69 -4.51 4.39 2.01
N LEU A 70 -3.58 5.28 1.74
CA LEU A 70 -3.01 5.55 0.42
C LEU A 70 -1.52 5.26 0.48
N GLY A 71 -0.98 4.62 -0.54
CA GLY A 71 0.43 4.31 -0.56
C GLY A 71 0.97 4.01 -1.95
N THR A 72 2.29 3.94 -1.99
CA THR A 72 3.04 3.49 -3.16
C THR A 72 4.13 2.53 -2.72
N LEU A 73 4.28 1.45 -3.44
CA LEU A 73 5.34 0.48 -3.22
C LEU A 73 6.07 0.15 -4.52
N ARG A 74 7.37 -0.13 -4.40
CA ARG A 74 8.24 -0.47 -5.52
C ARG A 74 8.60 -1.94 -5.48
N MET A 75 8.43 -2.62 -6.61
CA MET A 75 8.68 -4.05 -6.75
C MET A 75 9.59 -4.34 -7.93
N LYS A 76 10.25 -5.50 -7.91
CA LYS A 76 10.88 -6.06 -9.11
C LYS A 76 9.82 -6.49 -10.13
N GLY A 77 10.13 -6.41 -11.41
CA GLY A 77 9.26 -6.91 -12.48
C GLY A 77 9.18 -8.44 -12.48
N VAL A 78 7.98 -8.99 -12.75
CA VAL A 78 7.76 -10.46 -12.81
C VAL A 78 8.55 -11.11 -13.94
N ASN A 79 8.88 -10.35 -14.96
CA ASN A 79 9.45 -10.86 -16.23
C ASN A 79 10.94 -10.53 -16.39
N ALA A 80 11.62 -10.12 -15.31
CA ALA A 80 13.05 -9.85 -15.36
C ALA A 80 13.82 -11.09 -15.87
N GLY A 81 14.63 -10.91 -16.90
CA GLY A 81 15.44 -11.98 -17.47
C GLY A 81 14.70 -12.93 -18.44
N GLN A 82 13.39 -12.76 -18.66
CA GLN A 82 12.69 -13.54 -19.70
C GLN A 82 13.13 -13.11 -21.10
N VAL A 83 13.40 -14.10 -21.95
CA VAL A 83 13.68 -13.88 -23.37
C VAL A 83 12.36 -13.91 -24.12
N VAL A 84 12.02 -12.79 -24.75
CA VAL A 84 10.79 -12.65 -25.54
C VAL A 84 11.16 -12.49 -27.00
N THR A 85 10.56 -13.29 -27.89
CA THR A 85 10.70 -13.13 -29.33
C THR A 85 9.50 -12.35 -29.86
N PRO A 86 9.71 -11.16 -30.42
CA PRO A 86 8.63 -10.35 -30.99
C PRO A 86 7.89 -11.08 -32.10
N PRO A 87 6.57 -10.87 -32.30
CA PRO A 87 5.80 -11.45 -33.39
C PRO A 87 6.33 -11.05 -34.77
N SER A 88 7.07 -9.94 -34.85
CA SER A 88 7.70 -9.45 -36.09
C SER A 88 8.94 -10.26 -36.55
N GLY A 89 9.33 -11.33 -35.83
CA GLY A 89 10.49 -12.15 -36.16
C GLY A 89 11.85 -11.45 -35.98
N SER A 90 11.89 -10.30 -35.35
CA SER A 90 13.12 -9.63 -34.95
C SER A 90 13.81 -10.36 -33.79
N SER A 91 15.08 -10.04 -33.56
CA SER A 91 15.94 -10.68 -32.57
C SER A 91 15.27 -10.80 -31.19
N SER A 92 15.45 -11.92 -30.52
CA SER A 92 14.98 -12.13 -29.13
C SER A 92 15.52 -11.04 -28.23
N VAL A 93 14.64 -10.45 -27.43
CA VAL A 93 14.99 -9.42 -26.47
C VAL A 93 14.88 -10.01 -25.07
N THR A 94 15.94 -9.90 -24.28
CA THR A 94 15.89 -10.21 -22.85
C THR A 94 15.25 -9.03 -22.14
N LEU A 95 14.12 -9.26 -21.47
CA LEU A 95 13.45 -8.21 -20.71
C LEU A 95 14.35 -7.74 -19.56
N PRO A 96 14.63 -6.44 -19.46
CA PRO A 96 15.38 -5.91 -18.35
C PRO A 96 14.62 -6.09 -17.04
N ASP A 97 15.31 -5.95 -15.91
CA ASP A 97 14.68 -5.90 -14.58
C ASP A 97 13.83 -4.62 -14.46
N LEU A 98 12.62 -4.69 -15.01
CA LEU A 98 11.66 -3.59 -14.96
C LEU A 98 11.18 -3.46 -13.52
N LYS A 99 11.56 -2.36 -12.90
CA LYS A 99 10.98 -1.96 -11.60
C LYS A 99 9.55 -1.53 -11.87
N ASN A 100 8.64 -2.03 -11.06
CA ASN A 100 7.25 -1.61 -11.08
C ASN A 100 6.98 -0.82 -9.79
N HIS A 101 6.25 0.26 -9.89
CA HIS A 101 5.61 0.84 -8.71
C HIS A 101 4.13 0.50 -8.71
N VAL A 102 3.59 0.36 -7.51
CA VAL A 102 2.18 0.06 -7.29
C VAL A 102 1.62 1.15 -6.41
N ASP A 103 0.75 1.95 -6.99
CA ASP A 103 -0.04 2.90 -6.22
C ASP A 103 -1.29 2.19 -5.72
N TYR A 104 -1.62 2.37 -4.44
CA TYR A 104 -2.78 1.71 -3.87
C TYR A 104 -3.60 2.63 -2.98
N GLY A 105 -4.90 2.34 -2.95
CA GLY A 105 -5.84 2.93 -2.01
C GLY A 105 -6.69 1.83 -1.38
N THR A 106 -6.69 1.75 -0.06
CA THR A 106 -7.38 0.69 0.67
C THR A 106 -8.28 1.24 1.77
N LEU A 107 -9.33 0.48 2.07
CA LEU A 107 -10.23 0.70 3.19
C LEU A 107 -10.27 -0.57 4.02
N GLY A 108 -10.21 -0.43 5.33
CA GLY A 108 -10.20 -1.58 6.24
C GLY A 108 -10.71 -1.26 7.62
N ILE A 109 -10.76 -2.30 8.43
CA ILE A 109 -11.11 -2.25 9.84
C ILE A 109 -9.90 -2.71 10.63
N SER A 110 -9.59 -2.01 11.70
CA SER A 110 -8.57 -2.35 12.68
C SER A 110 -9.22 -2.55 14.04
N TYR A 111 -8.74 -3.54 14.77
CA TYR A 111 -9.04 -3.71 16.18
C TYR A 111 -7.79 -3.43 16.98
N GLU A 112 -7.85 -2.42 17.83
CA GLU A 112 -6.69 -1.93 18.58
C GLU A 112 -6.77 -2.32 20.07
N PHE A 113 -5.64 -2.75 20.59
CA PHE A 113 -5.39 -2.99 22.01
C PHE A 113 -4.41 -1.91 22.49
N ALA A 114 -4.78 -1.15 23.51
CA ALA A 114 -3.92 -0.13 24.09
C ALA A 114 -3.75 -0.40 25.57
N GLU A 115 -2.50 -0.40 26.07
CA GLU A 115 -2.18 -0.59 27.47
C GLU A 115 -0.86 0.13 27.82
N GLY A 116 -0.89 0.98 28.82
CA GLY A 116 0.31 1.56 29.44
C GLY A 116 1.23 2.33 28.47
N GLY A 117 0.66 3.04 27.48
CA GLY A 117 1.44 3.77 26.48
C GLY A 117 1.91 2.93 25.29
N TYR A 118 1.52 1.67 25.22
CA TYR A 118 1.73 0.78 24.09
C TYR A 118 0.41 0.57 23.35
N THR A 119 0.47 0.46 22.04
CA THR A 119 -0.65 0.08 21.21
C THR A 119 -0.27 -1.14 20.40
N SER A 120 -1.21 -2.03 20.17
CA SER A 120 -1.08 -3.12 19.22
C SER A 120 -2.41 -3.31 18.53
N GLY A 121 -2.40 -3.76 17.28
CA GLY A 121 -3.62 -3.93 16.53
C GLY A 121 -3.52 -5.02 15.48
N ILE A 122 -4.67 -5.53 15.11
CA ILE A 122 -4.85 -6.37 13.93
C ILE A 122 -5.77 -5.64 12.97
N PHE A 123 -5.49 -5.73 11.69
CA PHE A 123 -6.34 -5.08 10.68
C PHE A 123 -6.51 -5.94 9.45
N ALA A 124 -7.63 -5.72 8.78
CA ALA A 124 -7.91 -6.31 7.47
C ALA A 124 -8.74 -5.35 6.63
N GLY A 125 -8.62 -5.46 5.32
CA GLY A 125 -9.36 -4.61 4.40
C GLY A 125 -9.17 -5.02 2.95
N PHE A 126 -9.63 -4.14 2.08
CA PHE A 126 -9.58 -4.32 0.64
C PHE A 126 -9.28 -2.99 -0.06
N GLY A 127 -8.90 -3.06 -1.34
CA GLY A 127 -8.65 -1.84 -2.09
C GLY A 127 -8.29 -2.05 -3.55
N GLY A 128 -8.01 -0.94 -4.20
CA GLY A 128 -7.54 -0.88 -5.57
C GLY A 128 -6.01 -0.69 -5.63
N TYR A 129 -5.40 -1.36 -6.57
CA TYR A 129 -3.96 -1.33 -6.83
C TYR A 129 -3.72 -1.01 -8.29
N LYS A 130 -2.96 0.04 -8.56
CA LYS A 130 -2.53 0.42 -9.91
C LYS A 130 -1.06 0.07 -10.08
N ILE A 131 -0.78 -0.92 -10.92
CA ILE A 131 0.57 -1.37 -11.22
C ILE A 131 1.07 -0.59 -12.43
N VAL A 132 2.20 0.10 -12.28
CA VAL A 132 2.79 0.96 -13.31
C VAL A 132 4.26 0.58 -13.46
N PRO A 133 4.72 0.16 -14.65
CA PRO A 133 6.15 -0.03 -14.90
C PRO A 133 6.90 1.30 -14.83
N ASP A 134 8.05 1.33 -14.15
CA ASP A 134 8.87 2.55 -14.00
C ASP A 134 9.55 3.00 -15.31
N ALA A 135 9.84 2.05 -16.20
CA ALA A 135 10.35 2.32 -17.54
C ALA A 135 9.75 1.32 -18.51
N VAL A 136 9.12 1.83 -19.55
CA VAL A 136 8.65 1.04 -20.68
C VAL A 136 9.51 1.43 -21.87
N ASP A 137 10.42 0.56 -22.28
CA ASP A 137 11.07 0.70 -23.57
C ASP A 137 9.99 0.63 -24.65
N ALA A 138 10.03 1.54 -25.64
CA ALA A 138 9.05 1.62 -26.70
C ALA A 138 8.87 0.27 -27.47
N ALA A 139 9.89 -0.56 -27.50
CA ALA A 139 9.84 -1.92 -28.04
C ALA A 139 8.97 -2.86 -27.19
N ILE A 140 8.84 -2.61 -25.88
CA ILE A 140 8.07 -3.43 -24.93
C ILE A 140 6.64 -2.90 -24.80
N ALA A 141 6.42 -1.60 -25.00
CA ALA A 141 5.12 -0.95 -24.92
C ALA A 141 4.10 -1.53 -25.91
N ASN A 142 4.56 -2.02 -27.06
CA ASN A 142 3.71 -2.70 -28.03
C ASN A 142 3.29 -4.12 -27.61
N TYR A 143 3.84 -4.65 -26.52
CA TYR A 143 3.61 -6.02 -26.06
C TYR A 143 2.52 -6.14 -25.00
N ARG A 144 2.31 -5.12 -24.20
CA ARG A 144 1.38 -5.16 -23.05
C ARG A 144 0.92 -3.76 -22.72
N ASP A 145 -0.33 -3.62 -22.35
CA ASP A 145 -0.78 -2.41 -21.66
C ASP A 145 0.11 -2.22 -20.41
N PRO A 146 0.91 -1.16 -20.34
CA PRO A 146 1.85 -0.97 -19.23
C PRO A 146 1.15 -0.71 -17.89
N HIS A 147 -0.16 -0.50 -17.91
CA HIS A 147 -0.93 -0.18 -16.71
C HIS A 147 -1.94 -1.28 -16.41
N GLU A 148 -1.86 -1.84 -15.24
CA GLU A 148 -2.85 -2.78 -14.73
C GLU A 148 -3.51 -2.21 -13.48
N THR A 149 -4.84 -2.25 -13.42
CA THR A 149 -5.60 -1.95 -12.20
C THR A 149 -6.17 -3.25 -11.68
N ALA A 150 -5.88 -3.56 -10.43
CA ALA A 150 -6.30 -4.79 -9.78
C ALA A 150 -7.02 -4.48 -8.47
N PHE A 151 -7.91 -5.39 -8.07
CA PHE A 151 -8.47 -5.43 -6.74
C PHE A 151 -7.58 -6.29 -5.84
N GLY A 152 -7.50 -5.97 -4.55
CA GLY A 152 -6.75 -6.78 -3.60
C GLY A 152 -7.31 -6.73 -2.20
N LEU A 153 -6.87 -7.71 -1.42
CA LEU A 153 -7.10 -7.78 0.01
C LEU A 153 -5.79 -7.46 0.73
N HIS A 154 -5.90 -6.86 1.89
CA HIS A 154 -4.75 -6.67 2.76
C HIS A 154 -5.12 -6.97 4.21
N GLY A 155 -4.11 -7.31 4.99
CA GLY A 155 -4.30 -7.52 6.42
C GLY A 155 -2.94 -7.59 7.11
N GLY A 156 -2.94 -7.39 8.41
CA GLY A 156 -1.70 -7.39 9.14
C GLY A 156 -1.85 -7.06 10.60
N VAL A 157 -0.71 -6.72 11.16
CA VAL A 157 -0.58 -6.30 12.55
C VAL A 157 0.17 -4.98 12.62
N ASP A 158 -0.20 -4.16 13.56
CA ASP A 158 0.58 -2.98 13.91
C ASP A 158 0.84 -2.91 15.42
N GLY A 159 1.88 -2.17 15.77
CA GLY A 159 2.23 -1.90 17.15
C GLY A 159 2.87 -0.54 17.26
N GLY A 160 2.76 0.08 18.42
CA GLY A 160 3.31 1.40 18.63
C GLY A 160 3.65 1.70 20.07
N VAL A 161 4.49 2.70 20.22
CA VAL A 161 4.89 3.26 21.51
C VAL A 161 4.54 4.73 21.51
N GLN A 162 3.75 5.16 22.48
CA GLN A 162 3.41 6.55 22.65
C GLN A 162 4.63 7.36 23.09
N LEU A 163 5.08 8.29 22.25
CA LEU A 163 6.21 9.17 22.54
C LEU A 163 5.79 10.35 23.38
N VAL A 164 4.66 10.93 23.05
CA VAL A 164 3.97 11.99 23.81
C VAL A 164 2.45 11.79 23.69
N SER A 165 1.64 12.51 24.44
CA SER A 165 0.20 12.28 24.58
C SER A 165 -0.59 12.05 23.30
N ARG A 166 -0.10 12.53 22.16
CA ARG A 166 -0.81 12.42 20.87
C ARG A 166 0.03 11.82 19.74
N LEU A 167 1.30 11.58 19.98
CA LEU A 167 2.23 11.08 18.96
C LEU A 167 2.72 9.69 19.32
N THR A 168 2.53 8.75 18.42
CA THR A 168 2.91 7.34 18.57
C THR A 168 3.91 6.97 17.48
N LEU A 169 5.02 6.34 17.85
CA LEU A 169 5.90 5.64 16.94
C LEU A 169 5.26 4.31 16.59
N MET A 170 5.07 4.03 15.31
CA MET A 170 4.37 2.84 14.80
C MET A 170 5.31 1.92 14.04
N ILE A 171 5.09 0.62 14.22
CA ILE A 171 5.63 -0.44 13.35
C ILE A 171 4.43 -1.19 12.80
N ARG A 172 4.47 -1.52 11.50
CA ARG A 172 3.37 -2.22 10.82
C ARG A 172 3.91 -3.30 9.90
N LEU A 173 3.31 -4.48 9.99
CA LEU A 173 3.51 -5.58 9.04
C LEU A 173 2.20 -5.77 8.27
N THR A 174 2.27 -5.68 6.94
CA THR A 174 1.09 -5.81 6.09
C THR A 174 1.33 -6.85 5.01
N TYR A 175 0.41 -7.78 4.88
CA TYR A 175 0.31 -8.69 3.76
C TYR A 175 -0.71 -8.16 2.76
N HIS A 176 -0.31 -8.03 1.50
CA HIS A 176 -1.16 -7.63 0.38
C HIS A 176 -1.33 -8.81 -0.57
N ASN A 177 -2.56 -9.18 -0.87
CA ASN A 177 -2.91 -10.16 -1.91
C ASN A 177 -3.58 -9.42 -3.06
N ILE A 178 -2.81 -9.18 -4.11
CA ILE A 178 -3.24 -8.40 -5.28
C ILE A 178 -3.69 -9.36 -6.36
N ARG A 179 -4.96 -9.30 -6.73
CA ARG A 179 -5.57 -10.13 -7.78
C ARG A 179 -5.32 -9.52 -9.16
N SER A 180 -4.06 -9.38 -9.52
CA SER A 180 -3.62 -8.96 -10.85
C SER A 180 -3.56 -10.16 -11.81
N SER A 181 -3.32 -9.92 -13.09
CA SER A 181 -3.13 -10.96 -14.10
C SER A 181 -2.02 -11.96 -13.72
N SER A 182 -1.01 -11.52 -12.98
CA SER A 182 0.10 -12.33 -12.48
C SER A 182 -0.08 -12.86 -11.06
N GLY A 183 -1.15 -12.44 -10.34
CA GLY A 183 -1.44 -12.79 -8.95
C GLY A 183 -0.25 -12.54 -8.03
N ARG A 184 -0.27 -11.47 -7.23
CA ARG A 184 0.89 -11.14 -6.38
C ARG A 184 0.55 -11.10 -4.92
N SER A 185 1.47 -11.60 -4.13
CA SER A 185 1.41 -11.54 -2.67
C SER A 185 2.64 -10.84 -2.14
N LEU A 186 2.44 -9.72 -1.47
CA LEU A 186 3.51 -8.87 -0.96
C LEU A 186 3.42 -8.79 0.56
N LEU A 187 4.57 -8.81 1.20
CA LEU A 187 4.72 -8.52 2.62
C LEU A 187 5.49 -7.21 2.77
N THR A 188 4.93 -6.27 3.51
CA THR A 188 5.59 -5.01 3.83
C THR A 188 5.86 -4.90 5.32
N ALA A 189 7.02 -4.33 5.66
CA ALA A 189 7.40 -4.02 7.04
C ALA A 189 7.76 -2.54 7.12
N ASN A 190 7.00 -1.78 7.87
CA ASN A 190 7.03 -0.32 7.88
C ASN A 190 7.20 0.23 9.28
N ALA A 191 7.88 1.38 9.38
CA ALA A 191 7.94 2.18 10.59
C ALA A 191 7.55 3.63 10.29
N GLY A 192 6.96 4.31 11.24
CA GLY A 192 6.53 5.69 11.07
C GLY A 192 5.85 6.29 12.29
N LEU A 193 5.07 7.32 12.06
CA LEU A 193 4.44 8.10 13.11
C LEU A 193 2.92 8.18 12.89
N MET A 194 2.19 8.19 14.00
CA MET A 194 0.75 8.42 14.05
C MET A 194 0.46 9.55 15.03
N TYR A 195 -0.38 10.47 14.63
CA TYR A 195 -0.88 11.55 15.49
C TYR A 195 -2.40 11.37 15.71
N ARG A 196 -2.84 11.43 16.96
CA ARG A 196 -4.27 11.40 17.36
C ARG A 196 -4.75 12.77 17.82
N PHE A 197 -5.93 13.14 17.37
CA PHE A 197 -6.59 14.40 17.73
C PHE A 197 -7.47 14.27 18.95
#